data_b1b60502021ed49338f65ef2979677a9
#
_entry.id   b1b60502021ed49338f65ef2979677a9
#
_cell.length_a   1.000
_cell.length_b   1.000
_cell.length_c   1.000
_cell.angle_alpha   90.00
_cell.angle_beta   90.00
_cell.angle_gamma   90.00
#
_symmetry.space_group_name_H-M   'P 1'
#
loop_
_entity.id
_entity.type
_entity.pdbx_description
1 polymer ?
#
loop_
_entity_poly.entity_id
_entity_poly.type
_entity_poly.pdbx_seq_one_letter_code
_entity_poly.pdbx_strand_id
1 'polypeptide(L)'
;MKKLLCVVLVVVMMLSMVACAKKLKGTYEAEIDIMVMKYTATYEFSGSKVTAIKKTTTILGTVDTITLEGTYEIAENDDGTMEITLNFETKDEQIQSGTFTFEEGDGYIEIAGIQYTKK
;
A
#
# COMPACT_ATOMS: atom_id res chain seq x y z
N MET A 1 -4.40 26.93 32.80
CA MET A 1 -4.18 27.47 31.45
C MET A 1 -3.02 26.82 30.69
N LYS A 2 -1.88 26.60 31.36
CA LYS A 2 -0.74 25.94 30.69
C LYS A 2 -1.05 24.53 30.21
N LYS A 3 -1.83 23.75 30.97
CA LYS A 3 -2.22 22.40 30.58
C LYS A 3 -3.14 22.38 29.35
N LEU A 4 -4.01 23.38 29.26
CA LEU A 4 -4.93 23.49 28.09
C LEU A 4 -4.15 23.83 26.81
N LEU A 5 -3.15 24.70 26.92
CA LEU A 5 -2.31 25.09 25.80
C LEU A 5 -1.52 23.88 25.25
N CYS A 6 -0.95 23.05 26.12
CA CYS A 6 -0.22 21.87 25.73
C CYS A 6 -1.12 20.84 25.02
N VAL A 7 -2.34 20.64 25.51
CA VAL A 7 -3.31 19.73 24.90
C VAL A 7 -3.72 20.22 23.50
N VAL A 8 -3.98 21.50 23.36
CA VAL A 8 -4.32 22.10 22.05
C VAL A 8 -3.15 21.95 21.08
N LEU A 9 -1.93 22.14 21.52
CA LEU A 9 -0.75 21.98 20.68
C LEU A 9 -0.57 20.54 20.20
N VAL A 10 -0.78 19.56 21.08
CA VAL A 10 -0.71 18.14 20.74
C VAL A 10 -1.79 17.76 19.73
N VAL A 11 -3.02 18.25 19.92
CA VAL A 11 -4.12 18.00 18.98
C VAL A 11 -3.82 18.60 17.60
N VAL A 12 -3.26 19.80 17.55
CA VAL A 12 -2.87 20.45 16.30
C VAL A 12 -1.76 19.66 15.60
N MET A 13 -0.79 19.15 16.34
CA MET A 13 0.26 18.30 15.78
C MET A 13 -0.31 17.00 15.21
N MET A 14 -1.22 16.34 15.90
CA MET A 14 -1.88 15.13 15.42
C MET A 14 -2.68 15.40 14.15
N LEU A 15 -3.41 16.50 14.11
CA LEU A 15 -4.17 16.90 12.93
C LEU A 15 -3.24 17.20 11.75
N SER A 16 -2.09 17.82 12.01
CA SER A 16 -1.09 18.10 10.98
C SER A 16 -0.50 16.82 10.41
N MET A 17 -0.21 15.82 11.24
CA MET A 17 0.27 14.52 10.81
C MET A 17 -0.78 13.78 9.97
N VAL A 18 -2.05 13.83 10.38
CA VAL A 18 -3.15 13.24 9.61
C VAL A 18 -3.33 13.97 8.27
N ALA A 19 -3.21 15.31 8.27
CA ALA A 19 -3.32 16.11 7.05
C ALA A 19 -2.18 15.83 6.07
N CYS A 20 -0.99 15.44 6.56
CA CYS A 20 0.15 15.07 5.73
C CYS A 20 0.12 13.61 5.28
N ALA A 21 -0.77 12.80 5.86
CA ALA A 21 -0.91 11.40 5.47
C ALA A 21 -1.50 11.33 4.07
N LYS A 22 -0.76 10.70 3.17
CA LYS A 22 -1.20 10.53 1.79
C LYS A 22 -2.24 9.43 1.70
N LYS A 23 -3.33 9.69 0.97
CA LYS A 23 -4.35 8.70 0.67
C LYS A 23 -4.28 8.32 -0.79
N LEU A 24 -4.33 7.04 -1.05
CA LEU A 24 -4.42 6.51 -2.41
C LEU A 24 -5.87 6.17 -2.73
N LYS A 25 -6.21 6.25 -4.01
CA LYS A 25 -7.52 5.88 -4.50
C LYS A 25 -7.37 5.21 -5.85
N GLY A 26 -8.03 4.08 -6.02
CA GLY A 26 -8.06 3.37 -7.27
C GLY A 26 -7.32 2.05 -7.21
N THR A 27 -7.19 1.44 -8.37
CA THR A 27 -6.62 0.12 -8.55
C THR A 27 -5.29 0.22 -9.26
N TYR A 28 -4.27 -0.43 -8.71
CA TYR A 28 -2.92 -0.48 -9.27
C TYR A 28 -2.51 -1.93 -9.45
N GLU A 29 -1.91 -2.25 -10.59
CA GLU A 29 -1.58 -3.61 -10.95
C GLU A 29 -0.15 -3.74 -11.46
N ALA A 30 0.54 -4.80 -11.02
CA ALA A 30 1.83 -5.21 -11.55
C ALA A 30 1.71 -6.61 -12.12
N GLU A 31 2.34 -6.84 -13.26
CA GLU A 31 2.34 -8.11 -13.93
C GLU A 31 3.78 -8.60 -14.06
N ILE A 32 4.03 -9.81 -13.56
CA ILE A 32 5.35 -10.43 -13.63
C ILE A 32 5.20 -11.72 -14.44
N ASP A 33 5.86 -11.76 -15.58
CA ASP A 33 5.84 -12.92 -16.49
C ASP A 33 7.15 -13.68 -16.35
N ILE A 34 7.06 -14.88 -15.81
CA ILE A 34 8.17 -15.80 -15.69
C ILE A 34 7.85 -16.98 -16.61
N MET A 35 8.75 -17.34 -17.47
CA MET A 35 8.61 -18.35 -18.57
C MET A 35 7.48 -19.37 -18.46
N VAL A 36 7.20 -19.90 -17.28
CA VAL A 36 6.18 -20.95 -17.05
C VAL A 36 5.00 -20.47 -16.21
N MET A 37 5.08 -19.27 -15.63
CA MET A 37 4.06 -18.73 -14.73
C MET A 37 3.91 -17.23 -14.92
N LYS A 38 2.70 -16.75 -14.78
CA LYS A 38 2.38 -15.34 -14.82
C LYS A 38 1.77 -14.92 -13.48
N TYR A 39 2.38 -13.94 -12.85
CA TYR A 39 1.88 -13.39 -11.58
C TYR A 39 1.28 -12.02 -11.83
N THR A 40 0.09 -11.80 -11.34
CA THR A 40 -0.55 -10.50 -11.36
C THR A 40 -0.83 -10.08 -9.93
N ALA A 41 -0.24 -8.97 -9.51
CA ALA A 41 -0.47 -8.42 -8.17
C ALA A 41 -1.26 -7.12 -8.33
N THR A 42 -2.39 -7.04 -7.64
CA THR A 42 -3.30 -5.89 -7.70
C THR A 42 -3.52 -5.35 -6.31
N TYR A 43 -3.41 -4.03 -6.15
CA TYR A 43 -3.78 -3.34 -4.94
C TYR A 43 -4.92 -2.38 -5.25
N GLU A 44 -6.02 -2.50 -4.51
CA GLU A 44 -7.15 -1.58 -4.57
C GLU A 44 -7.15 -0.73 -3.30
N PHE A 45 -7.05 0.57 -3.47
CA PHE A 45 -7.01 1.52 -2.35
C PHE A 45 -8.32 2.29 -2.26
N SER A 46 -8.87 2.38 -1.05
CA SER A 46 -10.08 3.14 -0.79
C SER A 46 -10.02 3.71 0.64
N GLY A 47 -9.85 5.02 0.76
CA GLY A 47 -9.67 5.66 2.05
C GLY A 47 -8.43 5.15 2.76
N SER A 48 -8.58 4.51 3.91
CA SER A 48 -7.50 3.89 4.67
C SER A 48 -7.41 2.38 4.47
N LYS A 49 -8.24 1.83 3.57
CA LYS A 49 -8.30 0.39 3.32
C LYS A 49 -7.57 0.01 2.05
N VAL A 50 -7.02 -1.19 2.04
CA VAL A 50 -6.37 -1.78 0.88
C VAL A 50 -6.83 -3.23 0.71
N THR A 51 -7.09 -3.60 -0.54
CA THR A 51 -7.35 -4.99 -0.90
C THR A 51 -6.23 -5.46 -1.80
N ALA A 52 -5.54 -6.52 -1.41
CA ALA A 52 -4.47 -7.10 -2.21
C ALA A 52 -4.98 -8.36 -2.88
N ILE A 53 -4.81 -8.43 -4.19
CA ILE A 53 -5.23 -9.58 -5.00
C ILE A 53 -4.00 -10.09 -5.73
N LYS A 54 -3.66 -11.35 -5.52
CA LYS A 54 -2.57 -12.00 -6.24
C LYS A 54 -3.11 -13.15 -7.07
N LYS A 55 -2.90 -13.08 -8.37
CA LYS A 55 -3.34 -14.08 -9.32
C LYS A 55 -2.13 -14.77 -9.92
N THR A 56 -2.10 -16.08 -9.86
CA THR A 56 -1.05 -16.91 -10.47
C THR A 56 -1.66 -17.73 -11.60
N THR A 57 -1.13 -17.59 -12.80
CA THR A 57 -1.56 -18.37 -13.96
C THR A 57 -0.39 -19.23 -14.44
N THR A 58 -0.62 -20.55 -14.57
CA THR A 58 0.39 -21.48 -15.10
C THR A 58 0.20 -21.69 -16.59
N ILE A 59 1.21 -22.26 -17.25
CA ILE A 59 1.11 -22.61 -18.68
C ILE A 59 0.02 -23.65 -18.95
N LEU A 60 -0.37 -24.41 -17.92
CA LEU A 60 -1.46 -25.40 -18.02
C LEU A 60 -2.85 -24.75 -17.92
N GLY A 61 -2.92 -23.44 -17.76
CA GLY A 61 -4.17 -22.71 -17.63
C GLY A 61 -4.75 -22.71 -16.22
N THR A 62 -4.04 -23.28 -15.24
CA THR A 62 -4.48 -23.27 -13.85
C THR A 62 -4.35 -21.86 -13.29
N VAL A 63 -5.41 -21.36 -12.68
CA VAL A 63 -5.45 -20.03 -12.06
C VAL A 63 -5.69 -20.16 -10.56
N ASP A 64 -4.82 -19.53 -9.78
CA ASP A 64 -4.97 -19.45 -8.33
C ASP A 64 -5.05 -17.97 -7.95
N THR A 65 -6.07 -17.62 -7.17
CA THR A 65 -6.32 -16.24 -6.76
C THR A 65 -6.40 -16.14 -5.25
N ILE A 66 -5.60 -15.25 -4.69
CA ILE A 66 -5.59 -14.96 -3.26
C ILE A 66 -6.01 -13.50 -3.09
N THR A 67 -6.98 -13.26 -2.21
CA THR A 67 -7.47 -11.92 -1.90
C THR A 67 -7.38 -11.68 -0.40
N LEU A 68 -6.69 -10.62 -0.01
CA LEU A 68 -6.58 -10.20 1.38
C LEU A 68 -7.02 -8.76 1.54
N GLU A 69 -7.72 -8.47 2.62
CA GLU A 69 -8.15 -7.12 2.96
C GLU A 69 -7.36 -6.63 4.17
N GLY A 70 -7.06 -5.34 4.18
CA GLY A 70 -6.31 -4.74 5.27
C GLY A 70 -6.38 -3.23 5.24
N THR A 71 -5.43 -2.63 5.95
CA THR A 71 -5.29 -1.18 6.04
C THR A 71 -3.89 -0.79 5.58
N TYR A 72 -3.71 0.50 5.24
CA TYR A 72 -2.41 1.02 4.85
C TYR A 72 -2.22 2.41 5.41
N GLU A 73 -0.95 2.80 5.56
CA GLU A 73 -0.55 4.16 5.90
C GLU A 73 0.67 4.52 5.08
N ILE A 74 0.74 5.77 4.62
CA ILE A 74 1.89 6.29 3.91
C ILE A 74 2.50 7.40 4.75
N ALA A 75 3.78 7.27 5.06
CA ALA A 75 4.53 8.23 5.83
C ALA A 75 5.68 8.80 5.00
N GLU A 76 5.97 10.08 5.19
CA GLU A 76 7.09 10.74 4.56
C GLU A 76 8.22 10.88 5.59
N ASN A 77 9.42 10.48 5.20
CA ASN A 77 10.61 10.60 6.03
C ASN A 77 11.22 12.00 5.93
N ASP A 78 12.11 12.33 6.85
CA ASP A 78 12.78 13.64 6.89
C ASP A 78 13.60 13.94 5.62
N ASP A 79 14.08 12.91 4.95
CA ASP A 79 14.86 13.04 3.71
C ASP A 79 14.00 13.15 2.45
N GLY A 80 12.68 13.18 2.58
CA GLY A 80 11.75 13.28 1.47
C GLY A 80 11.32 11.94 0.88
N THR A 81 11.90 10.83 1.32
CA THR A 81 11.45 9.50 0.90
C THR A 81 10.16 9.12 1.59
N MET A 82 9.39 8.23 0.98
CA MET A 82 8.13 7.77 1.54
C MET A 82 8.18 6.27 1.81
N GLU A 83 7.37 5.85 2.77
CA GLU A 83 7.18 4.45 3.13
C GLU A 83 5.69 4.16 3.21
N ILE A 84 5.31 2.96 2.82
CA ILE A 84 3.95 2.47 2.97
C ILE A 84 3.96 1.30 3.95
N THR A 85 3.04 1.34 4.91
CA THR A 85 2.82 0.24 5.84
C THR A 85 1.54 -0.45 5.48
N LEU A 86 1.64 -1.73 5.18
CA LEU A 86 0.52 -2.59 4.82
C LEU A 86 0.24 -3.54 5.98
N ASN A 87 -1.02 -3.61 6.39
CA ASN A 87 -1.44 -4.46 7.50
C ASN A 87 -2.67 -5.26 7.09
N PHE A 88 -2.46 -6.52 6.76
CA PHE A 88 -3.53 -7.42 6.33
C PHE A 88 -4.06 -8.24 7.51
N GLU A 89 -5.37 -8.46 7.53
CA GLU A 89 -6.05 -9.19 8.60
C GLU A 89 -5.62 -10.66 8.67
N THR A 90 -5.34 -11.25 7.52
CA THR A 90 -4.92 -12.65 7.41
C THR A 90 -3.48 -12.71 6.94
N LYS A 91 -2.69 -13.61 7.52
CA LYS A 91 -1.31 -13.82 7.08
C LYS A 91 -1.29 -14.77 5.90
N ASP A 92 -0.54 -14.39 4.87
CA ASP A 92 -0.30 -15.22 3.71
C ASP A 92 1.16 -15.07 3.29
N GLU A 93 1.81 -16.15 2.88
CA GLU A 93 3.22 -16.14 2.48
C GLU A 93 3.45 -15.32 1.21
N GLN A 94 2.44 -15.21 0.36
CA GLN A 94 2.54 -14.50 -0.92
C GLN A 94 2.20 -13.02 -0.81
N ILE A 95 1.45 -12.63 0.21
CA ILE A 95 1.06 -11.24 0.46
C ILE A 95 1.49 -10.90 1.88
N GLN A 96 2.49 -10.03 1.99
CA GLN A 96 3.12 -9.73 3.27
C GLN A 96 2.65 -8.41 3.84
N SER A 97 2.41 -8.41 5.16
CA SER A 97 2.27 -7.19 5.94
C SER A 97 3.66 -6.66 6.29
N GLY A 98 3.77 -5.35 6.44
CA GLY A 98 5.03 -4.71 6.81
C GLY A 98 5.15 -3.31 6.27
N THR A 99 6.32 -2.72 6.46
CA THR A 99 6.65 -1.39 5.96
C THR A 99 7.61 -1.52 4.79
N PHE A 100 7.26 -0.88 3.68
CA PHE A 100 7.99 -0.98 2.44
C PHE A 100 8.30 0.42 1.90
N THR A 101 9.35 0.53 1.09
CA THR A 101 9.62 1.77 0.37
C THR A 101 8.45 2.07 -0.57
N PHE A 102 8.14 3.35 -0.71
CA PHE A 102 7.02 3.80 -1.52
C PHE A 102 7.42 5.00 -2.37
N GLU A 103 7.07 4.98 -3.64
CA GLU A 103 7.19 6.10 -4.55
C GLU A 103 5.93 6.21 -5.39
N GLU A 104 5.59 7.44 -5.77
CA GLU A 104 4.45 7.69 -6.64
C GLU A 104 4.89 8.49 -7.85
N GLY A 105 4.51 8.04 -9.03
CA GLY A 105 4.71 8.76 -10.26
C GLY A 105 3.37 9.05 -10.95
N ASP A 106 3.45 9.50 -12.18
CA ASP A 106 2.27 9.79 -12.98
C ASP A 106 1.67 8.50 -13.53
N GLY A 107 0.54 8.08 -12.96
CA GLY A 107 -0.17 6.88 -13.37
C GLY A 107 0.40 5.57 -12.80
N TYR A 108 1.31 5.65 -11.81
CA TYR A 108 1.85 4.46 -11.18
C TYR A 108 2.30 4.72 -9.74
N ILE A 109 2.48 3.63 -9.00
CA ILE A 109 3.14 3.65 -7.69
C ILE A 109 4.21 2.55 -7.67
N GLU A 110 5.23 2.74 -6.84
CA GLU A 110 6.24 1.71 -6.56
C GLU A 110 6.16 1.31 -5.09
N ILE A 111 6.08 0.02 -4.84
CA ILE A 111 6.12 -0.55 -3.48
C ILE A 111 7.22 -1.60 -3.47
N ALA A 112 8.19 -1.42 -2.58
CA ALA A 112 9.36 -2.32 -2.46
C ALA A 112 10.11 -2.50 -3.78
N GLY A 113 10.17 -1.43 -4.59
CA GLY A 113 10.85 -1.46 -5.89
C GLY A 113 10.04 -2.04 -7.04
N ILE A 114 8.82 -2.46 -6.79
CA ILE A 114 7.94 -3.02 -7.84
C ILE A 114 6.95 -1.95 -8.28
N GLN A 115 6.89 -1.71 -9.58
CA GLN A 115 6.01 -0.72 -10.16
C GLN A 115 4.61 -1.30 -10.43
N TYR A 116 3.60 -0.63 -9.90
CA TYR A 116 2.18 -0.95 -10.10
C TYR A 116 1.54 0.17 -10.91
N THR A 117 0.95 -0.18 -12.03
CA THR A 117 0.33 0.79 -12.95
C THR A 117 -1.14 0.96 -12.61
N LYS A 118 -1.60 2.20 -12.62
CA LYS A 118 -3.01 2.53 -12.36
C LYS A 118 -3.89 2.04 -13.50
N LYS A 119 -4.96 1.41 -13.13
CA LYS A 119 -5.99 0.90 -14.06
C LYS A 119 -7.10 1.92 -14.29
#